data_27dd8556563c9e30767d7a9e80c68bca
#
_entry.id   27dd8556563c9e30767d7a9e80c68bca
#
_cell.length_a   1.000
_cell.length_b   1.000
_cell.length_c   1.000
_cell.angle_alpha   90.00
_cell.angle_beta   90.00
_cell.angle_gamma   90.00
#
_symmetry.space_group_name_H-M   'P 1'
#
loop_
_entity.id
_entity.type
_entity.pdbx_description
1 polymer ?
#
loop_
_entity_poly.entity_id
_entity_poly.type
_entity_poly.pdbx_seq_one_letter_code
_entity_poly.pdbx_strand_id
1 'polypeptide(L)'
;MKKFNFICLSILYSICSFAQQQSIPVPKPHQLKWHEAEMGAVFHYDLHVFDGIRYGQGNNRITPIEDYNIFNPTELNTDQWVQAAKAAGCKFAVLTATHETGFGLWQSDVNPYCLKAVKWKDGKGDIVRDFVNSCRKYGLQPGIYIGIRWNSLLGIHNFKAEGEGEFARNRQAWYKRLCENMVTELCTRYGDLYMIWFDGGADNPRGDGPNVEPIVNKYQPDCLFYHNVDRADFRWGGSETGTVEYPCWSTFPYPYSHSNATEPARNHNILSVSYTHLRAHETGAYL
;
A
#
# COMPACT_ATOMS: atom_id res chain seq x y z
N MET A 1 -19.06 67.57 29.70
CA MET A 1 -18.17 67.20 28.60
C MET A 1 -17.30 66.05 29.02
N LYS A 2 -17.60 64.80 28.65
CA LYS A 2 -16.76 63.58 28.70
C LYS A 2 -17.67 62.35 28.42
N LYS A 3 -18.14 62.20 27.18
CA LYS A 3 -18.87 61.01 26.72
C LYS A 3 -18.57 60.76 25.21
N PHE A 4 -17.33 60.81 24.80
CA PHE A 4 -17.05 60.58 23.34
C PHE A 4 -15.94 59.63 23.00
N ASN A 5 -15.31 58.95 23.98
CA ASN A 5 -14.14 58.11 23.68
C ASN A 5 -14.34 56.60 23.83
N PHE A 6 -15.57 56.11 23.96
CA PHE A 6 -15.80 54.65 24.16
C PHE A 6 -16.32 53.94 22.89
N ILE A 7 -16.71 54.64 21.87
CA ILE A 7 -17.29 54.04 20.64
C ILE A 7 -16.23 53.68 19.59
N CYS A 8 -15.07 54.33 19.57
CA CYS A 8 -14.01 54.01 18.59
C CYS A 8 -13.18 52.79 18.91
N LEU A 9 -13.14 52.31 20.17
CA LEU A 9 -12.34 51.13 20.53
C LEU A 9 -13.03 49.81 20.22
N SER A 10 -14.36 49.79 20.20
CA SER A 10 -15.17 48.59 19.90
C SER A 10 -15.21 48.26 18.40
N ILE A 11 -14.98 49.24 17.54
CA ILE A 11 -15.00 49.03 16.07
C ILE A 11 -13.65 48.47 15.58
N LEU A 12 -12.54 48.76 16.26
CA LEU A 12 -11.23 48.18 15.91
C LEU A 12 -11.04 46.71 16.30
N TYR A 13 -11.80 46.22 17.30
CA TYR A 13 -11.77 44.81 17.69
C TYR A 13 -12.59 43.89 16.77
N SER A 14 -13.51 44.42 15.99
CA SER A 14 -14.35 43.63 15.07
C SER A 14 -13.73 43.40 13.70
N ILE A 15 -12.59 44.02 13.39
CA ILE A 15 -11.95 43.88 12.05
C ILE A 15 -10.79 42.87 12.09
N CYS A 16 -10.37 42.42 13.24
CA CYS A 16 -9.30 41.38 13.36
C CYS A 16 -9.82 39.94 13.54
N SER A 17 -11.08 39.68 13.27
CA SER A 17 -11.48 38.31 12.94
C SER A 17 -11.05 38.01 11.51
N PHE A 18 -9.75 37.90 11.32
CA PHE A 18 -9.23 37.15 10.19
C PHE A 18 -9.82 35.75 10.35
N ALA A 19 -10.89 35.48 9.62
CA ALA A 19 -11.25 34.11 9.33
C ALA A 19 -9.98 33.50 8.76
N GLN A 20 -9.35 32.66 9.56
CA GLN A 20 -8.26 31.81 9.11
C GLN A 20 -8.91 30.98 8.01
N GLN A 21 -8.77 31.43 6.78
CA GLN A 21 -9.31 30.79 5.60
C GLN A 21 -8.57 29.47 5.55
N GLN A 22 -9.16 28.42 6.12
CA GLN A 22 -8.62 27.07 5.99
C GLN A 22 -8.50 26.84 4.50
N SER A 23 -7.28 26.81 4.00
CA SER A 23 -7.03 26.51 2.60
C SER A 23 -7.64 25.15 2.31
N ILE A 24 -8.57 25.12 1.37
CA ILE A 24 -9.12 23.83 0.92
C ILE A 24 -7.94 22.99 0.42
N PRO A 25 -7.75 21.78 0.92
CA PRO A 25 -6.66 20.94 0.46
C PRO A 25 -6.83 20.65 -1.03
N VAL A 26 -5.74 20.81 -1.78
CA VAL A 26 -5.69 20.51 -3.22
C VAL A 26 -4.87 19.24 -3.46
N PRO A 27 -5.22 18.44 -4.49
CA PRO A 27 -4.48 17.23 -4.79
C PRO A 27 -3.05 17.54 -5.23
N LYS A 28 -2.11 16.70 -4.80
CA LYS A 28 -0.73 16.74 -5.29
C LYS A 28 -0.67 16.26 -6.75
N PRO A 29 0.39 16.59 -7.52
CA PRO A 29 0.50 16.18 -8.92
C PRO A 29 0.36 14.66 -9.15
N HIS A 30 0.93 13.82 -8.29
CA HIS A 30 0.80 12.37 -8.39
C HIS A 30 -0.62 11.88 -8.08
N GLN A 31 -1.36 12.55 -7.19
CA GLN A 31 -2.77 12.26 -6.91
C GLN A 31 -3.67 12.62 -8.09
N LEU A 32 -3.38 13.74 -8.79
CA LEU A 32 -4.09 14.09 -10.03
C LEU A 32 -3.87 13.05 -11.12
N LYS A 33 -2.61 12.66 -11.36
CA LYS A 33 -2.28 11.60 -12.32
C LYS A 33 -3.01 10.29 -12.03
N TRP A 34 -3.15 9.94 -10.73
CA TRP A 34 -3.88 8.76 -10.33
C TRP A 34 -5.37 8.88 -10.60
N HIS A 35 -5.96 10.05 -10.31
CA HIS A 35 -7.36 10.32 -10.61
C HIS A 35 -7.64 10.26 -12.12
N GLU A 36 -6.77 10.84 -12.94
CA GLU A 36 -6.84 10.82 -14.40
C GLU A 36 -6.59 9.43 -15.00
N ALA A 37 -5.91 8.55 -14.29
CA ALA A 37 -5.68 7.17 -14.73
C ALA A 37 -6.97 6.33 -14.72
N GLU A 38 -7.94 6.65 -13.87
CA GLU A 38 -9.28 6.05 -13.74
C GLU A 38 -9.27 4.55 -13.43
N MET A 39 -8.47 3.76 -14.15
CA MET A 39 -8.48 2.30 -14.05
C MET A 39 -7.07 1.72 -13.94
N GLY A 40 -6.92 0.79 -13.00
CA GLY A 40 -5.72 -0.01 -12.80
C GLY A 40 -6.05 -1.48 -12.57
N ALA A 41 -5.05 -2.34 -12.70
CA ALA A 41 -5.16 -3.76 -12.41
C ALA A 41 -4.28 -4.13 -11.22
N VAL A 42 -4.75 -5.04 -10.35
CA VAL A 42 -3.95 -5.64 -9.29
C VAL A 42 -3.74 -7.12 -9.62
N PHE A 43 -2.48 -7.53 -9.66
CA PHE A 43 -2.08 -8.92 -9.84
C PHE A 43 -1.66 -9.50 -8.50
N HIS A 44 -2.46 -10.43 -7.99
CA HIS A 44 -2.14 -11.15 -6.78
C HIS A 44 -1.45 -12.46 -7.15
N TYR A 45 -0.21 -12.63 -6.70
CA TYR A 45 0.59 -13.82 -6.93
C TYR A 45 1.44 -14.12 -5.68
N ASP A 46 1.33 -15.33 -5.14
CA ASP A 46 1.97 -15.72 -3.88
C ASP A 46 2.13 -17.24 -3.84
N LEU A 47 2.79 -17.77 -2.83
CA LEU A 47 2.93 -19.20 -2.56
C LEU A 47 1.60 -19.96 -2.52
N HIS A 48 0.54 -19.33 -2.04
CA HIS A 48 -0.80 -19.91 -2.00
C HIS A 48 -1.37 -20.35 -3.36
N VAL A 49 -0.81 -19.86 -4.46
CA VAL A 49 -1.18 -20.34 -5.81
C VAL A 49 -0.76 -21.80 -6.01
N PHE A 50 0.20 -22.30 -5.22
CA PHE A 50 0.84 -23.60 -5.41
C PHE A 50 0.54 -24.61 -4.28
N ASP A 51 -0.12 -24.21 -3.20
CA ASP A 51 -0.35 -25.09 -2.03
C ASP A 51 -1.51 -26.08 -2.24
N GLY A 52 -2.31 -25.92 -3.30
CA GLY A 52 -3.46 -26.77 -3.58
C GLY A 52 -4.62 -26.59 -2.59
N ILE A 53 -4.57 -25.61 -1.71
CA ILE A 53 -5.56 -25.34 -0.68
C ILE A 53 -6.42 -24.16 -1.12
N ARG A 54 -7.73 -24.25 -0.88
CA ARG A 54 -8.60 -23.10 -1.11
C ARG A 54 -8.17 -21.94 -0.22
N TYR A 55 -7.90 -20.78 -0.83
CA TYR A 55 -7.56 -19.58 -0.10
C TYR A 55 -8.61 -19.22 0.95
N GLY A 56 -8.16 -19.00 2.16
CA GLY A 56 -8.98 -18.55 3.27
C GLY A 56 -8.20 -17.57 4.13
N GLN A 57 -8.48 -16.28 4.01
CA GLN A 57 -7.69 -15.20 4.61
C GLN A 57 -7.36 -15.43 6.09
N GLY A 58 -8.34 -15.88 6.90
CA GLY A 58 -8.12 -16.14 8.31
C GLY A 58 -7.07 -17.23 8.56
N ASN A 59 -7.12 -18.31 7.78
CA ASN A 59 -6.16 -19.41 7.91
C ASN A 59 -4.79 -19.04 7.35
N ASN A 60 -4.75 -18.36 6.23
CA ASN A 60 -3.50 -18.00 5.56
C ASN A 60 -2.64 -17.05 6.40
N ARG A 61 -3.26 -16.22 7.22
CA ARG A 61 -2.58 -15.31 8.15
C ARG A 61 -1.87 -16.01 9.30
N ILE A 62 -2.26 -17.24 9.64
CA ILE A 62 -1.75 -17.99 10.81
C ILE A 62 -1.08 -19.31 10.44
N THR A 63 -1.23 -19.77 9.19
CA THR A 63 -0.64 -21.05 8.75
C THR A 63 0.54 -20.77 7.82
N PRO A 64 1.78 -20.99 8.28
CA PRO A 64 2.95 -20.77 7.45
C PRO A 64 3.07 -21.83 6.36
N ILE A 65 3.55 -21.44 5.18
CA ILE A 65 3.99 -22.38 4.14
C ILE A 65 5.51 -22.53 4.28
N GLU A 66 5.95 -23.61 4.91
CA GLU A 66 7.36 -23.85 5.20
C GLU A 66 8.13 -24.35 3.96
N ASP A 67 7.50 -25.17 3.14
CA ASP A 67 8.11 -25.64 1.88
C ASP A 67 7.90 -24.64 0.75
N TYR A 68 8.76 -23.65 0.67
CA TYR A 68 8.75 -22.67 -0.41
C TYR A 68 9.10 -23.25 -1.79
N ASN A 69 9.61 -24.49 -1.88
CA ASN A 69 9.88 -25.14 -3.17
C ASN A 69 8.62 -25.66 -3.88
N ILE A 70 7.45 -25.53 -3.27
CA ILE A 70 6.17 -25.66 -4.00
C ILE A 70 6.04 -24.57 -5.07
N PHE A 71 6.75 -23.43 -4.92
CA PHE A 71 6.76 -22.36 -5.90
C PHE A 71 7.46 -22.81 -7.19
N ASN A 72 6.67 -23.20 -8.19
CA ASN A 72 7.19 -23.72 -9.45
C ASN A 72 6.30 -23.36 -10.64
N PRO A 73 6.17 -22.07 -11.00
CA PRO A 73 5.40 -21.68 -12.19
C PRO A 73 6.07 -22.17 -13.47
N THR A 74 5.31 -22.85 -14.34
CA THR A 74 5.80 -23.40 -15.61
C THR A 74 5.60 -22.45 -16.78
N GLU A 75 4.56 -21.59 -16.72
CA GLU A 75 4.16 -20.72 -17.84
C GLU A 75 3.98 -19.26 -17.43
N LEU A 76 4.73 -18.81 -16.40
CA LEU A 76 4.66 -17.43 -15.93
C LEU A 76 5.10 -16.46 -17.03
N ASN A 77 4.20 -15.54 -17.39
CA ASN A 77 4.41 -14.55 -18.43
C ASN A 77 3.81 -13.19 -18.02
N THR A 78 4.65 -12.33 -17.44
CA THR A 78 4.24 -10.99 -17.01
C THR A 78 3.87 -10.07 -18.17
N ASP A 79 4.40 -10.30 -19.36
CA ASP A 79 4.00 -9.57 -20.57
C ASP A 79 2.53 -9.81 -20.90
N GLN A 80 2.09 -11.07 -20.82
CA GLN A 80 0.68 -11.44 -21.05
C GLN A 80 -0.24 -10.78 -20.02
N TRP A 81 0.15 -10.75 -18.75
CA TRP A 81 -0.64 -10.09 -17.71
C TRP A 81 -0.84 -8.60 -18.00
N VAL A 82 0.26 -7.91 -18.28
CA VAL A 82 0.24 -6.46 -18.54
C VAL A 82 -0.50 -6.12 -19.85
N GLN A 83 -0.37 -6.95 -20.89
CA GLN A 83 -1.13 -6.78 -22.13
C GLN A 83 -2.64 -6.93 -21.90
N ALA A 84 -3.07 -7.91 -21.08
CA ALA A 84 -4.46 -8.08 -20.72
C ALA A 84 -5.00 -6.86 -19.96
N ALA A 85 -4.25 -6.35 -18.99
CA ALA A 85 -4.62 -5.12 -18.27
C ALA A 85 -4.73 -3.91 -19.21
N LYS A 86 -3.76 -3.75 -20.12
CA LYS A 86 -3.79 -2.69 -21.14
C LYS A 86 -5.00 -2.81 -22.06
N ALA A 87 -5.32 -4.01 -22.52
CA ALA A 87 -6.48 -4.25 -23.37
C ALA A 87 -7.80 -3.94 -22.65
N ALA A 88 -7.86 -4.12 -21.32
CA ALA A 88 -8.96 -3.71 -20.48
C ALA A 88 -9.05 -2.17 -20.26
N GLY A 89 -8.05 -1.40 -20.72
CA GLY A 89 -8.02 0.07 -20.58
C GLY A 89 -7.23 0.59 -19.38
N CYS A 90 -6.59 -0.29 -18.60
CA CYS A 90 -5.80 0.13 -17.43
C CYS A 90 -4.62 1.03 -17.82
N LYS A 91 -4.31 1.99 -16.96
CA LYS A 91 -3.19 2.92 -17.10
C LYS A 91 -2.03 2.58 -16.16
N PHE A 92 -2.31 1.84 -15.11
CA PHE A 92 -1.32 1.32 -14.17
C PHE A 92 -1.65 -0.12 -13.81
N ALA A 93 -0.65 -0.81 -13.28
CA ALA A 93 -0.82 -2.15 -12.74
C ALA A 93 0.01 -2.33 -11.47
N VAL A 94 -0.48 -3.11 -10.53
CA VAL A 94 0.13 -3.35 -9.22
C VAL A 94 0.35 -4.84 -9.05
N LEU A 95 1.56 -5.25 -8.64
CA LEU A 95 1.89 -6.63 -8.30
C LEU A 95 2.07 -6.78 -6.79
N THR A 96 1.53 -7.83 -6.21
CA THR A 96 1.89 -8.25 -4.85
C THR A 96 3.35 -8.73 -4.84
N ALA A 97 4.27 -7.89 -4.35
CA ALA A 97 5.67 -8.31 -4.16
C ALA A 97 5.83 -9.27 -2.97
N THR A 98 5.01 -9.10 -1.96
CA THR A 98 4.81 -10.03 -0.83
C THR A 98 3.40 -9.85 -0.27
N HIS A 99 2.83 -10.93 0.27
CA HIS A 99 1.50 -10.96 0.89
C HIS A 99 1.57 -11.50 2.32
N GLU A 100 0.49 -12.09 2.83
CA GLU A 100 0.36 -12.60 4.21
C GLU A 100 1.32 -13.76 4.55
N THR A 101 1.83 -14.47 3.54
CA THR A 101 2.85 -15.50 3.73
C THR A 101 4.19 -14.91 4.18
N GLY A 102 4.50 -13.68 3.77
CA GLY A 102 5.80 -13.06 3.92
C GLY A 102 6.80 -13.48 2.83
N PHE A 103 6.39 -14.32 1.86
CA PHE A 103 7.26 -14.74 0.77
C PHE A 103 7.49 -13.62 -0.24
N GLY A 104 8.76 -13.33 -0.55
CA GLY A 104 9.17 -12.26 -1.45
C GLY A 104 9.32 -12.72 -2.91
N LEU A 105 8.61 -12.08 -3.83
CA LEU A 105 8.66 -12.38 -5.28
C LEU A 105 9.83 -11.70 -6.00
N TRP A 106 10.90 -11.35 -5.30
CA TRP A 106 12.10 -10.72 -5.83
C TRP A 106 13.38 -11.30 -5.26
N GLN A 107 14.53 -10.86 -5.78
CA GLN A 107 15.86 -11.24 -5.31
C GLN A 107 16.23 -10.44 -4.05
N SER A 108 15.60 -10.75 -2.91
CA SER A 108 15.89 -10.03 -1.66
C SER A 108 17.24 -10.45 -1.07
N ASP A 109 17.99 -9.48 -0.55
CA ASP A 109 19.21 -9.72 0.23
C ASP A 109 18.94 -9.76 1.73
N VAL A 110 17.73 -9.33 2.13
CA VAL A 110 17.37 -9.20 3.55
C VAL A 110 16.28 -10.17 3.99
N ASN A 111 15.41 -10.60 3.07
CA ASN A 111 14.39 -11.61 3.32
C ASN A 111 14.84 -12.97 2.79
N PRO A 112 15.25 -13.92 3.64
CA PRO A 112 15.66 -15.25 3.19
C PRO A 112 14.49 -16.07 2.62
N TYR A 113 13.26 -15.71 2.95
CA TYR A 113 12.04 -16.34 2.45
C TYR A 113 11.59 -15.64 1.15
N CYS A 114 12.29 -15.92 0.06
CA CYS A 114 12.08 -15.26 -1.22
C CYS A 114 12.53 -16.13 -2.39
N LEU A 115 12.41 -15.63 -3.61
CA LEU A 115 12.77 -16.34 -4.84
C LEU A 115 14.24 -16.81 -4.93
N LYS A 116 15.14 -16.24 -4.14
CA LYS A 116 16.53 -16.77 -4.03
C LYS A 116 16.59 -18.19 -3.45
N ALA A 117 15.64 -18.55 -2.58
CA ALA A 117 15.66 -19.81 -1.87
C ALA A 117 15.00 -20.94 -2.65
N VAL A 118 14.23 -20.65 -3.70
CA VAL A 118 13.50 -21.68 -4.45
C VAL A 118 14.33 -22.29 -5.58
N LYS A 119 14.00 -23.52 -5.95
CA LYS A 119 14.64 -24.21 -7.09
C LYS A 119 14.22 -23.64 -8.43
N TRP A 120 13.09 -23.00 -8.50
CA TRP A 120 12.59 -22.36 -9.73
C TRP A 120 13.61 -21.38 -10.31
N LYS A 121 13.92 -21.51 -11.61
CA LYS A 121 14.97 -20.75 -12.31
C LYS A 121 16.33 -20.74 -11.57
N ASP A 122 16.68 -21.83 -10.88
CA ASP A 122 17.92 -21.95 -10.08
C ASP A 122 18.07 -20.82 -9.05
N GLY A 123 16.98 -20.37 -8.43
CA GLY A 123 16.98 -19.27 -7.47
C GLY A 123 17.24 -17.89 -8.08
N LYS A 124 17.16 -17.73 -9.40
CA LYS A 124 17.49 -16.47 -10.11
C LYS A 124 16.26 -15.72 -10.63
N GLY A 125 15.05 -16.23 -10.36
CA GLY A 125 13.81 -15.57 -10.76
C GLY A 125 13.60 -14.24 -10.01
N ASP A 126 13.07 -13.23 -10.70
CA ASP A 126 12.68 -11.94 -10.11
C ASP A 126 11.39 -11.47 -10.80
N ILE A 127 10.25 -11.87 -10.21
CA ILE A 127 8.94 -11.58 -10.81
C ILE A 127 8.61 -10.08 -10.72
N VAL A 128 9.07 -9.42 -9.67
CA VAL A 128 8.89 -7.95 -9.54
C VAL A 128 9.62 -7.24 -10.69
N ARG A 129 10.83 -7.67 -11.02
CA ARG A 129 11.61 -7.15 -12.15
C ARG A 129 10.90 -7.39 -13.49
N ASP A 130 10.49 -8.63 -13.70
CA ASP A 130 9.81 -9.03 -14.93
C ASP A 130 8.51 -8.22 -15.11
N PHE A 131 7.71 -8.08 -14.06
CA PHE A 131 6.48 -7.32 -14.08
C PHE A 131 6.68 -5.81 -14.33
N VAL A 132 7.62 -5.18 -13.62
CA VAL A 132 7.94 -3.76 -13.81
C VAL A 132 8.44 -3.50 -15.24
N ASN A 133 9.27 -4.37 -15.78
CA ASN A 133 9.74 -4.28 -17.17
C ASN A 133 8.59 -4.43 -18.15
N SER A 134 7.68 -5.37 -17.94
CA SER A 134 6.47 -5.55 -18.75
C SER A 134 5.58 -4.31 -18.71
N CYS A 135 5.34 -3.72 -17.53
CA CYS A 135 4.57 -2.48 -17.41
C CYS A 135 5.18 -1.38 -18.29
N ARG A 136 6.49 -1.13 -18.17
CA ARG A 136 7.17 -0.10 -18.96
C ARG A 136 7.15 -0.39 -20.46
N LYS A 137 7.37 -1.65 -20.84
CA LYS A 137 7.31 -2.10 -22.23
C LYS A 137 5.96 -1.82 -22.90
N TYR A 138 4.88 -2.03 -22.18
CA TYR A 138 3.52 -1.84 -22.70
C TYR A 138 2.88 -0.50 -22.35
N GLY A 139 3.61 0.38 -21.66
CA GLY A 139 3.18 1.74 -21.35
C GLY A 139 2.18 1.84 -20.20
N LEU A 140 2.18 0.88 -19.26
CA LEU A 140 1.49 0.96 -17.99
C LEU A 140 2.44 1.47 -16.89
N GLN A 141 1.91 2.17 -15.91
CA GLN A 141 2.67 2.60 -14.76
C GLN A 141 2.78 1.43 -13.75
N PRO A 142 4.00 1.05 -13.29
CA PRO A 142 4.19 -0.05 -12.37
C PRO A 142 3.93 0.36 -10.92
N GLY A 143 3.11 -0.38 -10.20
CA GLY A 143 2.93 -0.29 -8.76
C GLY A 143 3.32 -1.59 -8.05
N ILE A 144 3.62 -1.49 -6.78
CA ILE A 144 3.97 -2.62 -5.91
C ILE A 144 3.07 -2.62 -4.68
N TYR A 145 2.49 -3.78 -4.39
CA TYR A 145 1.78 -4.06 -3.15
C TYR A 145 2.72 -4.81 -2.20
N ILE A 146 2.71 -4.42 -0.94
CA ILE A 146 3.54 -5.00 0.11
C ILE A 146 2.66 -5.34 1.30
N GLY A 147 2.52 -6.64 1.59
CA GLY A 147 1.85 -7.13 2.80
C GLY A 147 2.83 -7.22 3.96
N ILE A 148 2.78 -6.24 4.87
CA ILE A 148 3.59 -6.26 6.10
C ILE A 148 2.77 -6.35 7.38
N ARG A 149 1.47 -6.18 7.31
CA ARG A 149 0.60 -6.25 8.47
C ARG A 149 0.54 -7.65 9.09
N TRP A 150 0.63 -8.66 8.26
CA TRP A 150 0.71 -10.08 8.63
C TRP A 150 1.93 -10.73 7.99
N ASN A 151 2.48 -11.71 8.66
CA ASN A 151 3.50 -12.60 8.13
C ASN A 151 3.38 -13.94 8.84
N SER A 152 2.75 -14.91 8.17
CA SER A 152 2.46 -16.21 8.79
C SER A 152 3.72 -16.97 9.16
N LEU A 153 4.79 -16.88 8.35
CA LEU A 153 6.06 -17.54 8.66
C LEU A 153 6.69 -17.02 9.95
N LEU A 154 6.56 -15.73 10.22
CA LEU A 154 7.18 -15.09 11.38
C LEU A 154 6.25 -15.00 12.58
N GLY A 155 5.00 -15.44 12.46
CA GLY A 155 3.98 -15.25 13.49
C GLY A 155 3.78 -13.76 13.81
N ILE A 156 3.62 -12.95 12.76
CA ILE A 156 3.30 -11.53 12.89
C ILE A 156 1.83 -11.32 12.61
N HIS A 157 1.15 -10.73 13.58
CA HIS A 157 -0.28 -10.42 13.51
C HIS A 157 -0.50 -8.95 13.80
N ASN A 158 -1.10 -8.26 12.86
CA ASN A 158 -1.41 -6.83 12.99
C ASN A 158 -0.17 -6.02 13.44
N PHE A 159 0.96 -6.22 12.73
CA PHE A 159 2.28 -5.61 12.97
C PHE A 159 3.01 -6.07 14.24
N LYS A 160 2.49 -7.04 14.97
CA LYS A 160 3.07 -7.50 16.24
C LYS A 160 3.49 -8.96 16.19
N ALA A 161 4.65 -9.24 16.73
CA ALA A 161 5.12 -10.59 16.95
C ALA A 161 4.30 -11.25 18.06
N GLU A 162 3.86 -12.49 17.81
CA GLU A 162 3.18 -13.31 18.81
C GLU A 162 4.06 -13.64 20.01
N GLY A 163 3.40 -13.87 21.16
CA GLY A 163 4.04 -14.29 22.40
C GLY A 163 4.59 -13.11 23.22
N GLU A 164 5.31 -13.45 24.26
CA GLU A 164 5.83 -12.51 25.26
C GLU A 164 7.32 -12.77 25.55
N GLY A 165 7.91 -11.90 26.36
CA GLY A 165 9.28 -12.05 26.83
C GLY A 165 10.33 -11.57 25.81
N GLU A 166 11.57 -11.98 26.03
CA GLU A 166 12.71 -11.51 25.25
C GLU A 166 12.69 -12.01 23.81
N PHE A 167 12.29 -13.25 23.60
CA PHE A 167 12.21 -13.82 22.26
C PHE A 167 11.21 -13.08 21.35
N ALA A 168 10.03 -12.75 21.89
CA ALA A 168 9.03 -11.99 21.14
C ALA A 168 9.53 -10.57 20.84
N ARG A 169 10.19 -9.90 21.80
CA ARG A 169 10.80 -8.57 21.58
C ARG A 169 11.89 -8.60 20.50
N ASN A 170 12.75 -9.60 20.52
CA ASN A 170 13.83 -9.74 19.52
C ASN A 170 13.24 -10.00 18.12
N ARG A 171 12.20 -10.84 18.02
CA ARG A 171 11.48 -11.10 16.77
C ARG A 171 10.79 -9.84 16.25
N GLN A 172 10.15 -9.06 17.13
CA GLN A 172 9.56 -7.76 16.77
C GLN A 172 10.60 -6.79 16.20
N ALA A 173 11.73 -6.64 16.87
CA ALA A 173 12.81 -5.77 16.42
C ALA A 173 13.42 -6.23 15.10
N TRP A 174 13.54 -7.53 14.90
CA TRP A 174 14.01 -8.11 13.63
C TRP A 174 12.99 -7.89 12.51
N TYR A 175 11.72 -8.17 12.76
CA TYR A 175 10.61 -7.94 11.80
C TYR A 175 10.57 -6.47 11.34
N LYS A 176 10.68 -5.52 12.27
CA LYS A 176 10.75 -4.10 11.94
C LYS A 176 11.85 -3.81 10.92
N ARG A 177 13.08 -4.24 11.23
CA ARG A 177 14.23 -4.03 10.33
C ARG A 177 14.07 -4.76 9.00
N LEU A 178 13.51 -5.98 9.02
CA LEU A 178 13.24 -6.74 7.81
C LEU A 178 12.33 -5.95 6.87
N CYS A 179 11.20 -5.47 7.36
CA CYS A 179 10.24 -4.69 6.55
C CYS A 179 10.84 -3.39 6.01
N GLU A 180 11.54 -2.63 6.85
CA GLU A 180 12.20 -1.39 6.44
C GLU A 180 13.26 -1.63 5.35
N ASN A 181 14.03 -2.70 5.47
CA ASN A 181 15.02 -3.08 4.46
C ASN A 181 14.37 -3.63 3.19
N MET A 182 13.33 -4.47 3.27
CA MET A 182 12.58 -4.92 2.09
C MET A 182 12.01 -3.74 1.31
N VAL A 183 11.40 -2.77 1.99
CA VAL A 183 10.88 -1.56 1.33
C VAL A 183 12.01 -0.76 0.70
N THR A 184 13.18 -0.66 1.35
CA THR A 184 14.36 -0.01 0.76
C THR A 184 14.79 -0.71 -0.53
N GLU A 185 14.86 -2.04 -0.55
CA GLU A 185 15.18 -2.80 -1.76
C GLU A 185 14.19 -2.51 -2.90
N LEU A 186 12.90 -2.58 -2.60
CA LEU A 186 11.84 -2.36 -3.60
C LEU A 186 11.83 -0.92 -4.12
N CYS A 187 12.10 0.07 -3.26
CA CYS A 187 12.18 1.47 -3.66
C CYS A 187 13.44 1.83 -4.47
N THR A 188 14.51 1.05 -4.38
CA THR A 188 15.81 1.41 -4.99
C THR A 188 16.20 0.58 -6.19
N ARG A 189 15.62 -0.62 -6.36
CA ARG A 189 16.09 -1.59 -7.38
C ARG A 189 15.29 -1.60 -8.67
N TYR A 190 14.08 -1.04 -8.69
CA TYR A 190 13.14 -1.19 -9.79
C TYR A 190 12.83 0.11 -10.53
N GLY A 191 13.58 1.21 -10.25
CA GLY A 191 13.35 2.54 -10.81
C GLY A 191 12.05 3.16 -10.30
N ASP A 192 11.52 4.15 -11.01
CA ASP A 192 10.36 4.90 -10.56
C ASP A 192 9.12 4.02 -10.49
N LEU A 193 8.44 4.08 -9.34
CA LEU A 193 7.20 3.38 -9.07
C LEU A 193 6.05 4.36 -9.03
N TYR A 194 4.92 3.97 -9.59
CA TYR A 194 3.69 4.75 -9.57
C TYR A 194 2.99 4.73 -8.21
N MET A 195 3.03 3.56 -7.57
CA MET A 195 2.32 3.31 -6.33
C MET A 195 3.05 2.29 -5.46
N ILE A 196 3.06 2.52 -4.15
CA ILE A 196 3.36 1.51 -3.15
C ILE A 196 2.14 1.37 -2.24
N TRP A 197 1.58 0.17 -2.26
CA TRP A 197 0.38 -0.16 -1.52
C TRP A 197 0.70 -1.08 -0.34
N PHE A 198 0.55 -0.57 0.88
CA PHE A 198 0.60 -1.37 2.10
C PHE A 198 -0.82 -1.76 2.49
N ASP A 199 -1.21 -3.00 2.19
CA ASP A 199 -2.55 -3.48 2.51
C ASP A 199 -2.77 -3.59 4.02
N GLY A 200 -3.91 -3.05 4.48
CA GLY A 200 -4.17 -2.90 5.90
C GLY A 200 -3.27 -1.88 6.59
N GLY A 201 -2.47 -1.12 5.83
CA GLY A 201 -1.61 -0.04 6.30
C GLY A 201 -0.14 -0.41 6.49
N ALA A 202 0.66 0.62 6.73
CA ALA A 202 2.11 0.54 6.95
C ALA A 202 2.51 0.74 8.42
N ASP A 203 1.55 0.53 9.34
CA ASP A 203 1.67 0.74 10.78
C ASP A 203 1.76 2.21 11.22
N ASN A 204 1.74 2.40 12.52
CA ASN A 204 1.94 3.70 13.17
C ASN A 204 3.43 4.03 13.22
N PRO A 205 3.91 5.11 12.57
CA PRO A 205 5.33 5.45 12.52
C PRO A 205 5.93 5.78 13.91
N ARG A 206 5.09 5.96 14.92
CA ARG A 206 5.49 6.21 16.31
C ARG A 206 5.43 4.96 17.19
N GLY A 207 5.08 3.81 16.60
CA GLY A 207 4.98 2.53 17.30
C GLY A 207 6.25 1.67 17.18
N ASP A 208 6.14 0.42 17.64
CA ASP A 208 7.20 -0.58 17.59
C ASP A 208 7.31 -1.31 16.25
N GLY A 209 6.36 -1.08 15.36
CA GLY A 209 6.31 -1.68 14.03
C GLY A 209 7.20 -0.94 13.00
N PRO A 210 7.15 -1.37 11.73
CA PRO A 210 7.95 -0.77 10.67
C PRO A 210 7.61 0.71 10.44
N ASN A 211 8.62 1.53 10.20
CA ASN A 211 8.45 2.93 9.80
C ASN A 211 8.95 3.12 8.37
N VAL A 212 8.11 2.84 7.40
CA VAL A 212 8.49 2.77 5.98
C VAL A 212 8.22 4.06 5.20
N GLU A 213 7.37 4.96 5.68
CA GLU A 213 7.05 6.20 4.97
C GLU A 213 8.29 7.07 4.67
N PRO A 214 9.23 7.30 5.62
CA PRO A 214 10.45 8.06 5.33
C PRO A 214 11.32 7.43 4.23
N ILE A 215 11.29 6.10 4.11
CA ILE A 215 12.01 5.36 3.06
C ILE A 215 11.38 5.65 1.70
N VAL A 216 10.05 5.53 1.61
CA VAL A 216 9.31 5.83 0.39
C VAL A 216 9.49 7.29 0.00
N ASN A 217 9.35 8.23 0.95
CA ASN A 217 9.55 9.66 0.69
C ASN A 217 10.95 9.99 0.15
N LYS A 218 11.96 9.27 0.63
CA LYS A 218 13.36 9.48 0.21
C LYS A 218 13.66 8.95 -1.20
N TYR A 219 13.20 7.74 -1.49
CA TYR A 219 13.60 7.03 -2.71
C TYR A 219 12.56 7.06 -3.83
N GLN A 220 11.30 7.35 -3.48
CA GLN A 220 10.15 7.39 -4.39
C GLN A 220 9.25 8.60 -4.08
N PRO A 221 9.75 9.86 -4.15
CA PRO A 221 9.04 11.05 -3.68
C PRO A 221 7.73 11.32 -4.42
N ASP A 222 7.62 10.92 -5.67
CA ASP A 222 6.44 11.10 -6.53
C ASP A 222 5.51 9.87 -6.56
N CYS A 223 5.82 8.85 -5.77
CA CYS A 223 5.04 7.63 -5.67
C CYS A 223 3.80 7.84 -4.80
N LEU A 224 2.67 7.29 -5.21
CA LEU A 224 1.49 7.17 -4.35
C LEU A 224 1.78 6.23 -3.19
N PHE A 225 1.53 6.69 -1.98
CA PHE A 225 1.70 5.93 -0.74
C PHE A 225 0.33 5.60 -0.13
N TYR A 226 0.07 4.36 0.09
CA TYR A 226 -1.12 3.88 0.77
C TYR A 226 -0.75 2.83 1.82
N HIS A 227 -1.04 3.02 3.07
CA HIS A 227 -1.27 4.20 3.89
C HIS A 227 -0.70 3.98 5.29
N ASN A 228 -0.59 5.03 6.09
CA ASN A 228 -0.39 4.97 7.54
C ASN A 228 -1.29 6.01 8.25
N VAL A 229 -1.06 6.27 9.54
CA VAL A 229 -1.84 7.25 10.32
C VAL A 229 -1.58 8.69 9.88
N ASP A 230 -0.48 8.98 9.19
CA ASP A 230 -0.05 10.33 8.83
C ASP A 230 -0.24 10.63 7.34
N ARG A 231 -0.28 9.59 6.48
CA ARG A 231 -0.37 9.75 5.03
C ARG A 231 -1.22 8.66 4.38
N ALA A 232 -2.13 9.09 3.53
CA ALA A 232 -2.81 8.25 2.55
C ALA A 232 -3.06 9.10 1.30
N ASP A 233 -2.40 8.79 0.21
CA ASP A 233 -2.54 9.59 -1.02
C ASP A 233 -3.83 9.28 -1.77
N PHE A 234 -4.48 8.17 -1.49
CA PHE A 234 -5.83 7.83 -1.96
C PHE A 234 -6.61 7.10 -0.87
N ARG A 235 -7.92 7.00 -1.04
CA ARG A 235 -8.81 6.31 -0.09
C ARG A 235 -9.33 5.01 -0.70
N TRP A 236 -9.49 4.00 0.14
CA TRP A 236 -10.16 2.77 -0.22
C TRP A 236 -11.68 2.97 -0.27
N GLY A 237 -12.35 2.32 -1.23
CA GLY A 237 -13.80 2.44 -1.40
C GLY A 237 -14.66 1.92 -0.24
N GLY A 238 -14.07 1.18 0.70
CA GLY A 238 -14.73 0.70 1.91
C GLY A 238 -15.51 -0.59 1.75
N SER A 239 -15.39 -1.27 0.60
CA SER A 239 -16.11 -2.51 0.32
C SER A 239 -15.23 -3.51 -0.41
N GLU A 240 -15.25 -4.76 0.05
CA GLU A 240 -14.65 -5.91 -0.64
C GLU A 240 -15.55 -6.46 -1.77
N THR A 241 -16.76 -5.94 -1.90
CA THR A 241 -17.72 -6.37 -2.93
C THR A 241 -17.54 -5.66 -4.27
N GLY A 242 -16.60 -4.72 -4.36
CA GLY A 242 -16.34 -3.92 -5.57
C GLY A 242 -17.30 -2.77 -5.78
N THR A 243 -18.09 -2.41 -4.77
CA THR A 243 -19.00 -1.27 -4.81
C THR A 243 -18.52 -0.16 -3.89
N VAL A 244 -18.78 1.08 -4.25
CA VAL A 244 -18.54 2.24 -3.39
C VAL A 244 -19.89 2.85 -3.03
N GLU A 245 -20.13 2.99 -1.72
CA GLU A 245 -21.36 3.60 -1.23
C GLU A 245 -21.34 5.12 -1.40
N TYR A 246 -22.50 5.70 -1.55
CA TYR A 246 -22.68 7.16 -1.59
C TYR A 246 -23.12 7.66 -0.21
N PRO A 247 -22.56 8.78 0.28
CA PRO A 247 -21.53 9.62 -0.33
C PRO A 247 -20.12 9.04 -0.18
N CYS A 248 -19.26 9.31 -1.17
CA CYS A 248 -17.84 8.98 -1.16
C CYS A 248 -17.01 10.25 -1.03
N TRP A 249 -16.07 10.26 -0.09
CA TRP A 249 -15.31 11.45 0.29
C TRP A 249 -13.85 11.34 -0.15
N SER A 250 -13.33 12.39 -0.76
CA SER A 250 -11.93 12.46 -1.19
C SER A 250 -10.99 13.06 -0.13
N THR A 251 -11.52 13.50 1.02
CA THR A 251 -10.73 14.03 2.13
C THR A 251 -10.96 13.21 3.39
N PHE A 252 -10.00 13.19 4.31
CA PHE A 252 -10.17 12.54 5.60
C PHE A 252 -9.56 13.39 6.73
N PRO A 253 -10.05 13.24 7.99
CA PRO A 253 -9.52 13.98 9.13
C PRO A 253 -8.13 13.45 9.52
N TYR A 254 -7.21 14.37 9.79
CA TYR A 254 -5.90 14.07 10.35
C TYR A 254 -5.90 14.24 11.88
N PRO A 255 -5.25 13.43 12.68
CA PRO A 255 -4.51 12.20 12.35
C PRO A 255 -5.43 10.97 12.43
N TYR A 256 -5.89 10.46 11.34
CA TYR A 256 -6.80 9.33 11.33
C TYR A 256 -6.27 8.21 10.47
N SER A 257 -6.17 7.02 11.02
CA SER A 257 -5.59 5.85 10.35
C SER A 257 -6.51 5.19 9.31
N HIS A 258 -7.80 5.59 9.26
CA HIS A 258 -8.77 4.93 8.40
C HIS A 258 -8.93 5.67 7.08
N SER A 259 -8.54 5.04 6.00
CA SER A 259 -8.65 5.62 4.66
C SER A 259 -9.94 5.25 3.93
N ASN A 260 -10.96 4.76 4.66
CA ASN A 260 -12.25 4.40 4.06
C ASN A 260 -12.95 5.63 3.48
N ALA A 261 -13.29 5.56 2.18
CA ALA A 261 -13.89 6.67 1.44
C ALA A 261 -15.35 6.97 1.84
N THR A 262 -16.04 6.05 2.51
CA THR A 262 -17.43 6.24 2.95
C THR A 262 -17.55 6.99 4.27
N GLU A 263 -16.45 7.16 5.02
CA GLU A 263 -16.45 7.96 6.25
C GLU A 263 -16.27 9.45 5.96
N PRO A 264 -17.15 10.33 6.47
CA PRO A 264 -17.06 11.76 6.22
C PRO A 264 -15.84 12.36 6.92
N ALA A 265 -15.08 13.16 6.20
CA ALA A 265 -13.99 13.95 6.75
C ALA A 265 -14.56 15.18 7.47
N ARG A 266 -14.45 15.23 8.80
CA ARG A 266 -14.92 16.37 9.61
C ARG A 266 -13.92 17.53 9.62
N ASN A 267 -12.64 17.24 9.41
CA ASN A 267 -11.55 18.23 9.34
C ASN A 267 -10.75 17.97 8.06
N HIS A 268 -10.81 18.89 7.11
CA HIS A 268 -10.23 18.76 5.77
C HIS A 268 -8.72 19.05 5.75
N ASN A 269 -7.93 18.33 6.55
CA ASN A 269 -6.50 18.62 6.66
C ASN A 269 -5.64 17.87 5.63
N ILE A 270 -6.15 16.76 5.07
CA ILE A 270 -5.45 15.95 4.08
C ILE A 270 -6.42 15.59 2.96
N LEU A 271 -6.00 15.84 1.73
CA LEU A 271 -6.70 15.38 0.54
C LEU A 271 -6.20 14.00 0.16
N SER A 272 -7.12 13.07 0.05
CA SER A 272 -6.92 11.76 -0.54
C SER A 272 -7.91 11.60 -1.68
N VAL A 273 -7.51 11.03 -2.80
CA VAL A 273 -8.43 10.75 -3.90
C VAL A 273 -9.14 9.42 -3.66
N SER A 274 -10.42 9.34 -4.03
CA SER A 274 -11.20 8.10 -3.87
C SER A 274 -10.74 7.04 -4.85
N TYR A 275 -10.73 5.81 -4.39
CA TYR A 275 -10.41 4.61 -5.17
C TYR A 275 -11.64 3.74 -5.31
N THR A 276 -12.03 3.45 -6.55
CA THR A 276 -13.00 2.41 -6.88
C THR A 276 -12.26 1.15 -7.25
N HIS A 277 -12.40 0.11 -6.43
CA HIS A 277 -11.79 -1.17 -6.66
C HIS A 277 -12.77 -2.08 -7.39
N LEU A 278 -12.51 -2.35 -8.66
CA LEU A 278 -13.09 -3.49 -9.34
C LEU A 278 -12.18 -4.69 -9.04
N ARG A 279 -12.57 -5.54 -8.09
CA ARG A 279 -12.02 -6.89 -8.07
C ARG A 279 -12.54 -7.59 -9.32
N ALA A 280 -11.67 -7.91 -10.24
CA ALA A 280 -11.89 -9.08 -11.06
C ALA A 280 -12.09 -10.23 -10.07
N HIS A 281 -13.24 -10.90 -10.08
CA HIS A 281 -13.42 -12.13 -9.34
C HIS A 281 -12.17 -12.96 -9.56
N GLU A 282 -11.62 -13.52 -8.48
CA GLU A 282 -10.60 -14.56 -8.55
C GLU A 282 -11.19 -15.68 -9.41
N THR A 283 -11.14 -15.50 -10.72
CA THR A 283 -11.17 -16.61 -11.62
C THR A 283 -9.89 -17.30 -11.29
N GLY A 284 -9.99 -18.35 -10.46
CA GLY A 284 -8.88 -19.22 -10.21
C GLY A 284 -8.26 -19.46 -11.56
N ALA A 285 -7.10 -18.88 -11.78
CA ALA A 285 -6.33 -19.14 -12.97
C ALA A 285 -5.89 -20.59 -12.88
N TYR A 286 -6.79 -21.48 -13.29
CA TYR A 286 -6.42 -22.78 -13.79
C TYR A 286 -5.75 -22.51 -15.14
N LEU A 287 -4.49 -22.20 -15.12
CA LEU A 287 -3.56 -22.29 -16.23
C LEU A 287 -2.26 -22.90 -15.74
#